data_140376d284eb68b8fec82d8adc069738
#
_entry.id   140376d284eb68b8fec82d8adc069738
#
_cell.length_a   1.000
_cell.length_b   1.000
_cell.length_c   1.000
_cell.angle_alpha   90.00
_cell.angle_beta   90.00
_cell.angle_gamma   90.00
#
_symmetry.space_group_name_H-M   'P 1'
#
loop_
_entity.id
_entity.type
_entity.pdbx_description
1 polymer ?
#
loop_
_entity_poly.entity_id
_entity_poly.type
_entity_poly.pdbx_seq_one_letter_code
_entity_poly.pdbx_strand_id
1 'polypeptide(L)'
;MSMAERYTQARGLFEHGEYQAAADSLRALVDESALEPPLHGTTELRVLLGRAYFHSAQLGRAETVLRTVLIEHPDDAYANLVLGRTLQRLGRAADARPHLAMAELLGGYAGTGRLPADTSDPTD
;
A
#
# COMPACT_ATOMS: atom_id res chain seq x y z
N MET A 1 15.14 -8.59 -17.62
CA MET A 1 14.90 -8.81 -16.17
C MET A 1 13.59 -9.56 -15.96
N SER A 2 13.59 -10.51 -15.06
CA SER A 2 12.38 -11.20 -14.68
C SER A 2 11.48 -10.31 -13.83
N MET A 3 10.21 -10.71 -13.69
CA MET A 3 9.29 -9.99 -12.79
C MET A 3 9.81 -9.96 -11.36
N ALA A 4 10.38 -11.08 -10.90
CA ALA A 4 10.93 -11.16 -9.54
C ALA A 4 12.10 -10.21 -9.34
N GLU A 5 12.99 -10.11 -10.32
CA GLU A 5 14.12 -9.18 -10.26
C GLU A 5 13.66 -7.73 -10.28
N ARG A 6 12.66 -7.41 -11.11
CA ARG A 6 12.08 -6.07 -11.18
C ARG A 6 11.39 -5.71 -9.86
N TYR A 7 10.71 -6.68 -9.25
CA TYR A 7 10.07 -6.46 -7.96
C TYR A 7 11.11 -6.18 -6.86
N THR A 8 12.19 -6.96 -6.84
CA THR A 8 13.27 -6.75 -5.89
C THR A 8 13.89 -5.37 -6.06
N GLN A 9 14.08 -4.94 -7.30
CA GLN A 9 14.60 -3.61 -7.59
C GLN A 9 13.66 -2.51 -7.09
N ALA A 10 12.37 -2.67 -7.36
CA ALA A 10 11.36 -1.70 -6.90
C ALA A 10 11.29 -1.63 -5.37
N ARG A 11 11.40 -2.78 -4.69
CA ARG A 11 11.49 -2.80 -3.23
C ARG A 11 12.71 -2.05 -2.72
N GLY A 12 13.84 -2.21 -3.40
CA GLY A 12 15.04 -1.46 -3.07
C GLY A 12 14.84 0.04 -3.17
N LEU A 13 14.17 0.50 -4.22
CA LEU A 13 13.83 1.91 -4.36
C LEU A 13 12.97 2.38 -3.18
N PHE A 14 11.97 1.59 -2.80
CA PHE A 14 11.11 1.91 -1.67
C PHE A 14 11.93 2.00 -0.38
N GLU A 15 12.78 1.02 -0.12
CA GLU A 15 13.58 0.95 1.10
C GLU A 15 14.56 2.13 1.21
N HIS A 16 15.00 2.67 0.07
CA HIS A 16 15.88 3.85 0.04
C HIS A 16 15.10 5.17 0.04
N GLY A 17 13.80 5.14 0.20
CA GLY A 17 12.99 6.34 0.26
C GLY A 17 12.65 6.96 -1.09
N GLU A 18 12.98 6.29 -2.19
CA GLU A 18 12.66 6.77 -3.54
C GLU A 18 11.25 6.31 -3.91
N TYR A 19 10.27 6.88 -3.23
CA TYR A 19 8.89 6.39 -3.27
C TYR A 19 8.21 6.61 -4.63
N GLN A 20 8.48 7.73 -5.28
CA GLN A 20 7.89 7.97 -6.60
C GLN A 20 8.45 6.99 -7.64
N ALA A 21 9.77 6.81 -7.66
CA ALA A 21 10.39 5.86 -8.57
C ALA A 21 9.92 4.43 -8.27
N ALA A 22 9.78 4.08 -7.00
CA ALA A 22 9.24 2.79 -6.59
C ALA A 22 7.80 2.63 -7.10
N ALA A 23 6.98 3.66 -6.95
CA ALA A 23 5.58 3.62 -7.40
C ALA A 23 5.50 3.42 -8.91
N ASP A 24 6.33 4.11 -9.69
CA ASP A 24 6.34 3.97 -11.14
C ASP A 24 6.70 2.55 -11.56
N SER A 25 7.72 1.97 -10.94
CA SER A 25 8.15 0.60 -11.22
C SER A 25 7.10 -0.42 -10.80
N LEU A 26 6.50 -0.24 -9.63
CA LEU A 26 5.47 -1.13 -9.11
C LEU A 26 4.19 -1.03 -9.93
N ARG A 27 3.82 0.18 -10.39
CA ARG A 27 2.66 0.37 -11.27
C ARG A 27 2.80 -0.46 -12.53
N ALA A 28 3.96 -0.40 -13.17
CA ALA A 28 4.22 -1.19 -14.37
C ALA A 28 4.08 -2.69 -14.10
N LEU A 29 4.59 -3.17 -12.96
CA LEU A 29 4.50 -4.58 -12.61
C LEU A 29 3.04 -5.02 -12.36
N VAL A 30 2.26 -4.18 -11.68
CA VAL A 30 0.85 -4.48 -11.44
C VAL A 30 0.08 -4.54 -12.76
N ASP A 31 0.32 -3.60 -13.65
CA ASP A 31 -0.36 -3.56 -14.94
C ASP A 31 -0.01 -4.78 -15.80
N GLU A 32 1.24 -5.18 -15.81
CA GLU A 32 1.67 -6.37 -16.54
C GLU A 32 1.09 -7.65 -15.93
N SER A 33 1.03 -7.73 -14.60
CA SER A 33 0.48 -8.91 -13.93
C SER A 33 -1.02 -9.07 -14.16
N ALA A 34 -1.73 -8.00 -14.49
CA ALA A 34 -3.15 -8.05 -14.80
C ALA A 34 -3.45 -8.72 -16.15
N LEU A 35 -2.44 -8.87 -17.00
CA LEU A 35 -2.59 -9.51 -18.31
C LEU A 35 -2.48 -11.04 -18.23
N GLU A 36 -2.11 -11.58 -17.08
CA GLU A 36 -1.91 -13.01 -16.88
C GLU A 36 -2.79 -13.50 -15.73
N PRO A 37 -3.00 -14.85 -15.60
CA PRO A 37 -3.73 -15.37 -14.46
C PRO A 37 -3.13 -14.90 -13.15
N PRO A 38 -3.96 -14.70 -12.10
CA PRO A 38 -3.45 -14.20 -10.84
C PRO A 38 -2.35 -15.11 -10.29
N LEU A 39 -1.18 -14.51 -10.09
CA LEU A 39 -0.04 -15.19 -9.49
C LEU A 39 -0.03 -14.94 -7.99
N HIS A 40 0.54 -15.86 -7.23
CA HIS A 40 0.76 -15.66 -5.81
C HIS A 40 1.63 -14.40 -5.62
N GLY A 41 1.27 -13.58 -4.65
CA GLY A 41 2.05 -12.39 -4.33
C GLY A 41 1.58 -11.11 -5.01
N THR A 42 0.56 -11.16 -5.87
CA THR A 42 0.04 -9.93 -6.50
C THR A 42 -0.59 -9.00 -5.47
N THR A 43 -1.15 -9.54 -4.39
CA THR A 43 -1.69 -8.72 -3.30
C THR A 43 -0.56 -7.92 -2.63
N GLU A 44 0.55 -8.57 -2.30
CA GLU A 44 1.70 -7.88 -1.70
C GLU A 44 2.25 -6.80 -2.64
N LEU A 45 2.30 -7.08 -3.93
CA LEU A 45 2.74 -6.13 -4.94
C LEU A 45 1.84 -4.89 -4.94
N ARG A 46 0.53 -5.09 -4.91
CA ARG A 46 -0.42 -3.97 -4.89
C ARG A 46 -0.39 -3.20 -3.58
N VAL A 47 -0.21 -3.88 -2.45
CA VAL A 47 -0.09 -3.20 -1.16
C VAL A 47 1.18 -2.35 -1.12
N LEU A 48 2.29 -2.88 -1.63
CA LEU A 48 3.53 -2.10 -1.71
C LEU A 48 3.36 -0.89 -2.63
N LEU A 49 2.66 -1.05 -3.75
CA LEU A 49 2.33 0.07 -4.63
C LEU A 49 1.51 1.13 -3.88
N GLY A 50 0.50 0.71 -3.12
CA GLY A 50 -0.29 1.61 -2.30
C GLY A 50 0.56 2.40 -1.31
N ARG A 51 1.52 1.72 -0.66
CA ARG A 51 2.44 2.36 0.27
C ARG A 51 3.35 3.38 -0.45
N ALA A 52 3.86 3.01 -1.62
CA ALA A 52 4.70 3.91 -2.41
C ALA A 52 3.93 5.16 -2.83
N TYR A 53 2.68 5.01 -3.25
CA TYR A 53 1.81 6.14 -3.53
C TYR A 53 1.55 6.98 -2.28
N PHE A 54 1.32 6.33 -1.14
CA PHE A 54 1.10 7.04 0.13
C PHE A 54 2.31 7.92 0.49
N HIS A 55 3.51 7.34 0.46
CA HIS A 55 4.72 8.06 0.85
C HIS A 55 5.14 9.12 -0.18
N SER A 56 4.75 8.96 -1.43
CA SER A 56 5.01 9.97 -2.46
C SER A 56 3.87 11.00 -2.57
N ALA A 57 2.96 11.00 -1.61
CA ALA A 57 1.81 11.91 -1.53
C ALA A 57 0.84 11.79 -2.72
N GLN A 58 0.85 10.66 -3.41
CA GLN A 58 -0.12 10.37 -4.47
C GLN A 58 -1.33 9.66 -3.85
N LEU A 59 -2.05 10.39 -3.00
CA LEU A 59 -3.04 9.81 -2.10
C LEU A 59 -4.26 9.24 -2.81
N GLY A 60 -4.72 9.88 -3.87
CA GLY A 60 -5.84 9.35 -4.65
C GLY A 60 -5.51 8.04 -5.32
N ARG A 61 -4.29 7.89 -5.81
CA ARG A 61 -3.83 6.64 -6.41
C ARG A 61 -3.64 5.56 -5.37
N ALA A 62 -3.15 5.93 -4.19
CA ALA A 62 -3.05 4.99 -3.07
C ALA A 62 -4.43 4.45 -2.70
N GLU A 63 -5.41 5.33 -2.58
CA GLU A 63 -6.79 4.92 -2.28
C GLU A 63 -7.30 3.92 -3.31
N THR A 64 -7.13 4.21 -4.58
CA THR A 64 -7.66 3.36 -5.66
C THR A 64 -7.08 1.95 -5.60
N VAL A 65 -5.75 1.82 -5.49
CA VAL A 65 -5.13 0.49 -5.50
C VAL A 65 -5.45 -0.28 -4.22
N LEU A 66 -5.53 0.40 -3.08
CA LEU A 66 -5.82 -0.28 -1.81
C LEU A 66 -7.28 -0.75 -1.76
N ARG A 67 -8.21 -0.01 -2.35
CA ARG A 67 -9.60 -0.47 -2.44
C ARG A 67 -9.73 -1.72 -3.30
N THR A 68 -8.94 -1.85 -4.38
CA THR A 68 -8.97 -3.08 -5.17
C THR A 68 -8.47 -4.27 -4.37
N VAL A 69 -7.44 -4.08 -3.54
CA VAL A 69 -6.98 -5.14 -2.64
C VAL A 69 -8.11 -5.56 -1.68
N LEU A 70 -8.81 -4.60 -1.10
CA LEU A 70 -9.84 -4.88 -0.11
C LEU A 70 -11.13 -5.45 -0.70
N ILE A 71 -11.36 -5.30 -2.01
CA ILE A 71 -12.46 -6.00 -2.68
C ILE A 71 -12.19 -7.51 -2.66
N GLU A 72 -10.95 -7.92 -2.92
CA GLU A 72 -10.57 -9.34 -2.95
C GLU A 72 -10.26 -9.88 -1.55
N HIS A 73 -9.69 -9.05 -0.69
CA HIS A 73 -9.24 -9.43 0.64
C HIS A 73 -9.70 -8.40 1.67
N PRO A 74 -11.00 -8.37 1.99
CA PRO A 74 -11.53 -7.34 2.91
C PRO A 74 -10.99 -7.45 4.33
N ASP A 75 -10.42 -8.60 4.67
CA ASP A 75 -9.83 -8.86 5.99
C ASP A 75 -8.31 -8.61 6.04
N ASP A 76 -7.73 -8.05 5.00
CA ASP A 76 -6.31 -7.72 5.03
C ASP A 76 -6.09 -6.52 5.97
N ALA A 77 -5.56 -6.82 7.15
CA ALA A 77 -5.40 -5.81 8.20
C ALA A 77 -4.46 -4.68 7.79
N TYR A 78 -3.37 -5.02 7.13
CA TYR A 78 -2.39 -4.00 6.73
C TYR A 78 -2.93 -3.10 5.61
N ALA A 79 -3.63 -3.67 4.63
CA ALA A 79 -4.27 -2.87 3.58
C ALA A 79 -5.31 -1.92 4.17
N ASN A 80 -6.07 -2.38 5.16
CA ASN A 80 -7.01 -1.51 5.89
C ASN A 80 -6.27 -0.37 6.59
N LEU A 81 -5.13 -0.67 7.22
CA LEU A 81 -4.34 0.35 7.91
C LEU A 81 -3.86 1.42 6.93
N VAL A 82 -3.25 1.00 5.82
CA VAL A 82 -2.70 1.96 4.84
C VAL A 82 -3.82 2.79 4.22
N LEU A 83 -4.95 2.16 3.90
CA LEU A 83 -6.09 2.92 3.37
C LEU A 83 -6.64 3.90 4.40
N GLY A 84 -6.79 3.48 5.64
CA GLY A 84 -7.24 4.39 6.70
C GLY A 84 -6.32 5.60 6.86
N ARG A 85 -5.01 5.37 6.88
CA ARG A 85 -4.04 6.47 6.94
C ARG A 85 -4.12 7.38 5.72
N THR A 86 -4.29 6.79 4.55
CA THR A 86 -4.46 7.54 3.30
C THR A 86 -5.69 8.45 3.38
N LEU A 87 -6.81 7.91 3.84
CA LEU A 87 -8.05 8.68 3.97
C LEU A 87 -7.92 9.81 4.99
N GLN A 88 -7.22 9.57 6.10
CA GLN A 88 -6.94 10.63 7.08
C GLN A 88 -6.16 11.79 6.44
N ARG A 89 -5.13 11.48 5.67
CA ARG A 89 -4.33 12.51 5.00
C ARG A 89 -5.13 13.24 3.92
N LEU A 90 -6.13 12.58 3.35
CA LEU A 90 -7.05 13.23 2.41
C LEU A 90 -8.11 14.09 3.12
N GLY A 91 -8.09 14.16 4.45
CA GLY A 91 -9.08 14.92 5.21
C GLY A 91 -10.40 14.20 5.37
N ARG A 92 -10.44 12.89 5.11
CA ARG A 92 -11.67 12.09 5.15
C ARG A 92 -11.65 11.18 6.38
N ALA A 93 -11.61 11.81 7.55
CA ALA A 93 -11.48 11.10 8.83
C ALA A 93 -12.65 10.15 9.10
N ALA A 94 -13.87 10.53 8.72
CA ALA A 94 -15.04 9.68 8.92
C ALA A 94 -14.94 8.39 8.10
N ASP A 95 -14.47 8.49 6.85
CA ASP A 95 -14.29 7.33 5.98
C ASP A 95 -13.13 6.45 6.46
N ALA A 96 -12.13 7.05 7.11
CA ALA A 96 -10.97 6.33 7.60
C ALA A 96 -11.29 5.42 8.79
N ARG A 97 -12.25 5.82 9.62
CA ARG A 97 -12.53 5.12 10.88
C ARG A 97 -12.81 3.63 10.75
N PRO A 98 -13.71 3.18 9.84
CA PRO A 98 -13.97 1.74 9.75
C PRO A 98 -12.74 0.96 9.30
N HIS A 99 -11.90 1.52 8.45
CA HIS A 99 -10.68 0.84 8.01
C HIS A 99 -9.65 0.74 9.12
N LEU A 100 -9.49 1.80 9.91
CA LEU A 100 -8.59 1.77 11.06
C LEU A 100 -9.10 0.83 12.15
N ALA A 101 -10.41 0.76 12.35
CA ALA A 101 -11.00 -0.19 13.29
C ALA A 101 -10.77 -1.64 12.85
N MET A 102 -10.89 -1.93 11.55
CA MET A 102 -10.61 -3.26 11.01
C MET A 102 -9.13 -3.61 11.18
N ALA A 103 -8.24 -2.66 10.94
CA ALA A 103 -6.80 -2.87 11.11
C ALA A 103 -6.46 -3.23 12.56
N GLU A 104 -7.07 -2.54 13.50
CA GLU A 104 -6.87 -2.83 14.93
C GLU A 104 -7.44 -4.20 15.30
N LEU A 105 -8.66 -4.47 14.87
CA LEU A 105 -9.36 -5.72 15.21
C LEU A 105 -8.65 -6.94 14.64
N LEU A 106 -8.23 -6.89 13.40
CA LEU A 106 -7.68 -8.05 12.68
C LEU A 106 -6.17 -8.18 12.82
N GLY A 107 -5.45 -7.06 12.93
CA GLY A 107 -4.00 -7.06 12.95
C GLY A 107 -3.36 -6.48 14.20
N GLY A 108 -4.16 -5.97 15.13
CA GLY A 108 -3.64 -5.35 16.34
C GLY A 108 -2.96 -4.00 16.09
N TYR A 109 -3.20 -3.37 14.96
CA TYR A 109 -2.60 -2.07 14.64
C TYR A 109 -3.36 -0.97 15.37
N ALA A 110 -2.76 -0.44 16.42
CA ALA A 110 -3.33 0.69 17.13
C ALA A 110 -3.22 1.96 16.28
N GLY A 111 -4.10 2.93 16.56
CA GLY A 111 -4.09 4.18 15.81
C GLY A 111 -2.95 5.11 16.23
N THR A 112 -1.71 4.67 16.00
CA THR A 112 -0.52 5.39 16.46
C THR A 112 -0.03 6.46 15.50
N GLY A 113 -0.56 6.52 14.31
CA GLY A 113 -0.09 7.44 13.30
C GLY A 113 1.08 6.95 12.48
N ARG A 114 1.67 5.82 12.82
CA ARG A 114 2.84 5.28 12.12
C ARG A 114 2.54 3.92 11.54
N LEU A 115 2.96 3.70 10.28
CA LEU A 115 2.83 2.40 9.65
C LEU A 115 3.90 1.46 10.19
N PRO A 116 3.52 0.22 10.57
CA PRO A 116 4.50 -0.77 11.02
C PRO A 116 5.52 -1.07 9.93
N ALA A 117 6.75 -1.35 10.34
CA ALA A 117 7.88 -1.66 9.44
C ALA A 117 8.24 -0.52 8.50
N ASP A 118 7.74 0.69 8.75
CA ASP A 118 7.96 1.85 7.90
C ASP A 118 8.78 2.88 8.66
N THR A 119 10.05 2.56 8.86
CA THR A 119 10.94 3.37 9.69
C THR A 119 11.46 4.61 8.99
N SER A 120 11.22 4.73 7.70
CA SER A 120 11.74 5.83 6.90
C SER A 120 10.86 7.08 6.93
N ASP A 121 9.70 7.03 7.59
CA ASP A 121 8.79 8.17 7.66
C ASP A 121 8.65 8.64 9.11
N PRO A 122 9.45 9.63 9.53
CA PRO A 122 9.42 10.11 10.90
C PRO A 122 8.27 11.06 11.21
N THR A 123 7.47 11.44 10.22
CA THR A 123 6.46 12.49 10.38
C THR A 123 5.05 11.99 10.58
N ASP A 124 4.83 10.71 10.50
CA ASP A 124 3.50 10.14 10.65
C ASP A 124 2.92 10.21 12.05
#